data_cd6aef3887286a714d6e509282500ba0
#
_entry.id   cd6aef3887286a714d6e509282500ba0
#
_cell.length_a   1.000
_cell.length_b   1.000
_cell.length_c   1.000
_cell.angle_alpha   90.00
_cell.angle_beta   90.00
_cell.angle_gamma   90.00
#
_symmetry.space_group_name_H-M   'P 1'
#
loop_
_entity.id
_entity.type
_entity.pdbx_description
1 polymer ?
#
loop_
_entity_poly.entity_id
_entity_poly.type
_entity_poly.pdbx_seq_one_letter_code
_entity_poly.pdbx_strand_id
1 'polypeptide(L)'
;MNGADLIAQILKREGVKILPAFPHSDLIEAASKISVRPIIVRQERQALHIADGYLRATGGQSACATTVQHGPGSENAAGALAQCFADNVPLLHLPGGYATADQGVSPNFSAARNFQHISKWCEAVHRVERIPQMMQNAFAQLRNGKPGPVVLEVPHDLYTQDADPGLIDQYRPQRRSTPCADGSDISKLVDRLLAASAPVIIAGQGILYAGAADELTQLAELAQIPVISTLNGKGCFPENHPLSLGCAGLSRPDGVVQFLNKADLVVGLGTSFTRSEYITPFPRAGRTYAQLTNWEGDIAKDYPIDFALIGDAKPTLAAAVKELCERLGTSGRRGNS
;
A
#
# COMPACT_ATOMS: atom_id res chain seq x y z
N MET A 1 10.52 25.64 -20.18
CA MET A 1 10.30 24.19 -20.02
C MET A 1 8.90 23.87 -20.51
N ASN A 2 8.61 22.59 -20.78
CA ASN A 2 7.25 22.18 -21.10
C ASN A 2 6.63 21.32 -19.99
N GLY A 3 5.37 20.89 -20.18
CA GLY A 3 4.67 20.10 -19.16
C GLY A 3 5.34 18.75 -18.85
N ALA A 4 5.95 18.09 -19.85
CA ALA A 4 6.70 16.86 -19.62
C ALA A 4 7.94 17.07 -18.74
N ASP A 5 8.68 18.15 -18.99
CA ASP A 5 9.83 18.54 -18.17
C ASP A 5 9.41 18.83 -16.71
N LEU A 6 8.27 19.51 -16.54
CA LEU A 6 7.73 19.84 -15.21
C LEU A 6 7.37 18.56 -14.43
N ILE A 7 6.63 17.63 -15.06
CA ILE A 7 6.29 16.34 -14.45
C ILE A 7 7.56 15.56 -14.10
N ALA A 8 8.51 15.46 -15.03
CA ALA A 8 9.75 14.73 -14.80
C ALA A 8 10.54 15.30 -13.61
N GLN A 9 10.65 16.64 -13.48
CA GLN A 9 11.29 17.27 -12.32
C GLN A 9 10.57 16.98 -11.00
N ILE A 10 9.23 16.93 -11.01
CA ILE A 10 8.46 16.54 -9.84
C ILE A 10 8.75 15.08 -9.47
N LEU A 11 8.74 14.15 -10.43
CA LEU A 11 9.07 12.76 -10.19
C LEU A 11 10.47 12.60 -9.56
N LYS A 12 11.45 13.37 -10.03
CA LYS A 12 12.79 13.41 -9.44
C LYS A 12 12.79 13.93 -7.99
N ARG A 13 12.07 15.02 -7.71
CA ARG A 13 11.93 15.58 -6.35
C ARG A 13 11.26 14.58 -5.39
N GLU A 14 10.39 13.72 -5.89
CA GLU A 14 9.70 12.66 -5.14
C GLU A 14 10.54 11.37 -4.98
N GLY A 15 11.75 11.36 -5.53
CA GLY A 15 12.67 10.23 -5.41
C GLY A 15 12.36 9.06 -6.34
N VAL A 16 11.55 9.26 -7.38
CA VAL A 16 11.31 8.26 -8.42
C VAL A 16 12.62 7.99 -9.16
N LYS A 17 13.08 6.74 -9.14
CA LYS A 17 14.34 6.31 -9.78
C LYS A 17 14.12 5.70 -11.16
N ILE A 18 13.00 5.01 -11.34
CA ILE A 18 12.66 4.31 -12.58
C ILE A 18 11.27 4.73 -13.06
N LEU A 19 11.10 4.79 -14.37
CA LEU A 19 9.84 5.06 -15.06
C LEU A 19 9.58 3.94 -16.08
N PRO A 20 8.98 2.82 -15.70
CA PRO A 20 8.50 1.83 -16.66
C PRO A 20 7.47 2.47 -17.60
N ALA A 21 7.65 2.31 -18.92
CA ALA A 21 6.91 3.08 -19.91
C ALA A 21 6.72 2.33 -21.23
N PHE A 22 5.60 2.60 -21.94
CA PHE A 22 5.37 2.12 -23.32
C PHE A 22 4.20 2.84 -23.98
N PRO A 23 4.35 3.16 -25.28
CA PRO A 23 5.25 4.23 -25.72
C PRO A 23 4.63 5.56 -25.30
N HIS A 24 5.44 6.50 -24.81
CA HIS A 24 4.98 7.85 -24.48
C HIS A 24 6.19 8.79 -24.49
N SER A 25 6.60 9.20 -25.69
CA SER A 25 7.90 9.80 -25.96
C SER A 25 8.20 11.04 -25.12
N ASP A 26 7.26 11.96 -24.97
CA ASP A 26 7.49 13.25 -24.30
C ASP A 26 7.98 13.09 -22.85
N LEU A 27 7.25 12.28 -22.05
CA LEU A 27 7.65 12.05 -20.66
C LEU A 27 8.88 11.16 -20.54
N ILE A 28 9.05 10.17 -21.44
CA ILE A 28 10.23 9.30 -21.48
C ILE A 28 11.50 10.14 -21.72
N GLU A 29 11.47 11.04 -22.72
CA GLU A 29 12.59 11.91 -23.02
C GLU A 29 12.89 12.89 -21.90
N ALA A 30 11.89 13.54 -21.34
CA ALA A 30 12.03 14.47 -20.22
C ALA A 30 12.65 13.76 -19.00
N ALA A 31 12.18 12.55 -18.66
CA ALA A 31 12.68 11.75 -17.55
C ALA A 31 14.17 11.35 -17.76
N SER A 32 14.52 10.94 -19.00
CA SER A 32 15.90 10.52 -19.33
C SER A 32 16.92 11.63 -19.12
N LYS A 33 16.55 12.89 -19.36
CA LYS A 33 17.43 14.06 -19.21
C LYS A 33 17.79 14.39 -17.76
N ILE A 34 17.04 13.87 -16.78
CA ILE A 34 17.16 14.28 -15.38
C ILE A 34 17.42 13.13 -14.41
N SER A 35 17.94 12.00 -14.88
CA SER A 35 18.29 10.82 -14.07
C SER A 35 17.09 10.06 -13.47
N VAL A 36 15.89 10.21 -14.01
CA VAL A 36 14.79 9.27 -13.83
C VAL A 36 14.86 8.27 -14.97
N ARG A 37 15.29 7.03 -14.67
CA ARG A 37 15.60 6.02 -15.71
C ARG A 37 14.34 5.46 -16.35
N PRO A 38 14.06 5.71 -17.65
CA PRO A 38 13.00 5.01 -18.36
C PRO A 38 13.32 3.52 -18.51
N ILE A 39 12.32 2.66 -18.33
CA ILE A 39 12.40 1.23 -18.62
C ILE A 39 11.35 0.95 -19.70
N ILE A 40 11.81 0.86 -20.95
CA ILE A 40 10.94 0.63 -22.09
C ILE A 40 10.55 -0.84 -22.13
N VAL A 41 9.25 -1.10 -22.16
CA VAL A 41 8.67 -2.44 -22.22
C VAL A 41 8.00 -2.69 -23.57
N ARG A 42 7.42 -3.87 -23.77
CA ARG A 42 6.76 -4.23 -25.03
C ARG A 42 5.24 -4.16 -24.97
N GLN A 43 4.69 -3.99 -23.78
CA GLN A 43 3.26 -3.85 -23.51
C GLN A 43 3.03 -2.99 -22.30
N GLU A 44 1.97 -2.22 -22.30
CA GLU A 44 1.61 -1.27 -21.24
C GLU A 44 1.45 -1.96 -19.89
N ARG A 45 0.76 -3.10 -19.83
CA ARG A 45 0.61 -3.88 -18.59
C ARG A 45 1.93 -4.29 -17.95
N GLN A 46 2.97 -4.54 -18.78
CA GLN A 46 4.30 -4.88 -18.26
C GLN A 46 4.94 -3.69 -17.52
N ALA A 47 4.67 -2.45 -17.94
CA ALA A 47 5.16 -1.28 -17.23
C ALA A 47 4.60 -1.25 -15.80
N LEU A 48 3.29 -1.50 -15.63
CA LEU A 48 2.66 -1.53 -14.32
C LEU A 48 3.14 -2.74 -13.49
N HIS A 49 3.31 -3.92 -14.09
CA HIS A 49 3.82 -5.11 -13.38
C HIS A 49 5.27 -4.95 -12.91
N ILE A 50 6.13 -4.26 -13.67
CA ILE A 50 7.50 -3.93 -13.22
C ILE A 50 7.44 -2.99 -12.02
N ALA A 51 6.60 -1.97 -12.07
CA ALA A 51 6.41 -1.04 -10.96
C ALA A 51 5.80 -1.72 -9.73
N ASP A 52 4.82 -2.61 -9.91
CA ASP A 52 4.23 -3.44 -8.86
C ASP A 52 5.30 -4.29 -8.16
N GLY A 53 6.08 -5.05 -8.92
CA GLY A 53 7.18 -5.87 -8.38
C GLY A 53 8.23 -5.03 -7.64
N TYR A 54 8.61 -3.88 -8.20
CA TYR A 54 9.55 -2.95 -7.56
C TYR A 54 9.02 -2.40 -6.24
N LEU A 55 7.75 -2.00 -6.18
CA LEU A 55 7.11 -1.47 -4.98
C LEU A 55 6.96 -2.54 -3.89
N ARG A 56 6.60 -3.78 -4.27
CA ARG A 56 6.55 -4.90 -3.31
C ARG A 56 7.93 -5.25 -2.77
N ALA A 57 8.94 -5.33 -3.63
CA ALA A 57 10.31 -5.66 -3.23
C ALA A 57 10.94 -4.60 -2.31
N THR A 58 10.47 -3.35 -2.39
CA THR A 58 10.90 -2.25 -1.52
C THR A 58 9.97 -2.01 -0.33
N GLY A 59 9.00 -2.90 -0.08
CA GLY A 59 8.02 -2.76 1.01
C GLY A 59 7.19 -1.47 0.91
N GLY A 60 6.98 -0.94 -0.30
CA GLY A 60 6.27 0.32 -0.51
C GLY A 60 7.02 1.58 -0.06
N GLN A 61 8.29 1.46 0.33
CA GLN A 61 9.10 2.60 0.80
C GLN A 61 9.66 3.45 -0.35
N SER A 62 9.72 2.90 -1.56
CA SER A 62 10.15 3.63 -2.76
C SER A 62 8.98 4.25 -3.49
N ALA A 63 9.23 5.37 -4.20
CA ALA A 63 8.28 5.91 -5.15
C ALA A 63 8.53 5.32 -6.54
N CYS A 64 7.46 4.96 -7.25
CA CYS A 64 7.51 4.51 -8.63
C CYS A 64 6.34 5.09 -9.41
N ALA A 65 6.60 5.51 -10.64
CA ALA A 65 5.59 5.97 -11.58
C ALA A 65 5.67 5.17 -12.88
N THR A 66 4.55 5.07 -13.59
CA THR A 66 4.46 4.47 -14.93
C THR A 66 3.78 5.43 -15.88
N THR A 67 4.11 5.33 -17.16
CA THR A 67 3.42 6.10 -18.21
C THR A 67 3.17 5.23 -19.43
N VAL A 68 2.02 5.46 -20.07
CA VAL A 68 1.59 4.80 -21.30
C VAL A 68 0.87 5.81 -22.20
N GLN A 69 0.76 5.53 -23.49
CA GLN A 69 0.02 6.41 -24.39
C GLN A 69 -1.49 6.44 -24.07
N HIS A 70 -2.18 7.44 -24.61
CA HIS A 70 -3.63 7.58 -24.53
C HIS A 70 -4.39 6.48 -25.28
N GLY A 71 -5.70 6.37 -25.01
CA GLY A 71 -6.58 5.41 -25.68
C GLY A 71 -6.15 3.96 -25.45
N PRO A 72 -5.79 3.22 -26.53
CA PRO A 72 -5.47 1.79 -26.43
C PRO A 72 -4.38 1.44 -25.43
N GLY A 73 -3.40 2.35 -25.21
CA GLY A 73 -2.35 2.14 -24.20
C GLY A 73 -2.92 2.15 -22.79
N SER A 74 -3.78 3.10 -22.48
CA SER A 74 -4.46 3.14 -21.18
C SER A 74 -5.39 1.93 -20.98
N GLU A 75 -6.15 1.56 -22.01
CA GLU A 75 -7.03 0.38 -21.98
C GLU A 75 -6.27 -0.91 -21.67
N ASN A 76 -5.11 -1.12 -22.32
CA ASN A 76 -4.28 -2.29 -22.12
C ASN A 76 -3.64 -2.36 -20.70
N ALA A 77 -3.52 -1.25 -20.01
CA ALA A 77 -3.00 -1.17 -18.64
C ALA A 77 -4.03 -1.57 -17.56
N ALA A 78 -5.34 -1.56 -17.86
CA ALA A 78 -6.43 -1.72 -16.90
C ALA A 78 -6.29 -2.94 -15.99
N GLY A 79 -5.98 -4.12 -16.56
CA GLY A 79 -5.86 -5.36 -15.76
C GLY A 79 -4.73 -5.32 -14.74
N ALA A 80 -3.58 -4.73 -15.10
CA ALA A 80 -2.45 -4.58 -14.18
C ALA A 80 -2.75 -3.52 -13.08
N LEU A 81 -3.46 -2.45 -13.44
CA LEU A 81 -3.91 -1.44 -12.47
C LEU A 81 -4.91 -2.04 -11.47
N ALA A 82 -5.87 -2.84 -11.95
CA ALA A 82 -6.82 -3.55 -11.09
C ALA A 82 -6.13 -4.52 -10.12
N GLN A 83 -5.06 -5.20 -10.54
CA GLN A 83 -4.24 -6.03 -9.66
C GLN A 83 -3.55 -5.18 -8.58
N CYS A 84 -2.93 -4.05 -8.94
CA CYS A 84 -2.35 -3.13 -7.96
C CYS A 84 -3.39 -2.63 -6.95
N PHE A 85 -4.63 -2.37 -7.39
CA PHE A 85 -5.71 -1.95 -6.53
C PHE A 85 -6.14 -3.05 -5.57
N ALA A 86 -6.36 -4.27 -6.06
CA ALA A 86 -6.74 -5.42 -5.24
C ALA A 86 -5.70 -5.72 -4.14
N ASP A 87 -4.42 -5.55 -4.45
CA ASP A 87 -3.30 -5.84 -3.56
C ASP A 87 -2.75 -4.60 -2.83
N ASN A 88 -3.43 -3.46 -2.93
CA ASN A 88 -3.07 -2.20 -2.25
C ASN A 88 -1.64 -1.72 -2.56
N VAL A 89 -1.19 -1.80 -3.81
CA VAL A 89 0.14 -1.35 -4.24
C VAL A 89 0.13 0.15 -4.52
N PRO A 90 0.99 0.97 -3.87
CA PRO A 90 1.01 2.42 -4.02
C PRO A 90 1.72 2.88 -5.30
N LEU A 91 1.14 2.58 -6.46
CA LEU A 91 1.67 2.91 -7.78
C LEU A 91 1.11 4.25 -8.28
N LEU A 92 1.97 5.16 -8.77
CA LEU A 92 1.53 6.31 -9.56
C LEU A 92 1.46 5.91 -11.04
N HIS A 93 0.28 5.99 -11.63
CA HIS A 93 0.07 5.78 -13.05
C HIS A 93 -0.25 7.10 -13.74
N LEU A 94 0.56 7.48 -14.72
CA LEU A 94 0.44 8.70 -15.52
C LEU A 94 0.11 8.33 -16.97
N PRO A 95 -1.11 7.85 -17.26
CA PRO A 95 -1.49 7.58 -18.65
C PRO A 95 -1.64 8.88 -19.42
N GLY A 96 -1.26 8.87 -20.68
CA GLY A 96 -1.62 9.93 -21.62
C GLY A 96 -3.13 10.00 -21.78
N GLY A 97 -3.66 11.21 -21.93
CA GLY A 97 -5.04 11.47 -22.33
C GLY A 97 -5.11 12.02 -23.76
N TYR A 98 -6.28 11.98 -24.38
CA TYR A 98 -6.55 12.73 -25.62
C TYR A 98 -6.36 14.23 -25.36
N ALA A 99 -6.10 15.01 -26.41
CA ALA A 99 -5.93 16.46 -26.28
C ALA A 99 -7.09 17.10 -25.51
N THR A 100 -6.82 18.18 -24.83
CA THR A 100 -7.85 18.90 -24.05
C THR A 100 -9.09 19.26 -24.86
N ALA A 101 -8.93 19.55 -26.14
CA ALA A 101 -10.03 19.83 -27.08
C ALA A 101 -10.89 18.60 -27.41
N ASP A 102 -10.33 17.39 -27.29
CA ASP A 102 -10.98 16.13 -27.64
C ASP A 102 -11.49 15.33 -26.42
N GLN A 103 -11.38 15.92 -25.25
CA GLN A 103 -11.88 15.30 -24.03
C GLN A 103 -13.42 15.20 -24.04
N GLY A 104 -13.93 14.02 -23.66
CA GLY A 104 -15.38 13.77 -23.64
C GLY A 104 -16.01 13.48 -24.98
N VAL A 105 -15.25 13.47 -26.06
CA VAL A 105 -15.72 13.07 -27.41
C VAL A 105 -15.74 11.55 -27.51
N SER A 106 -16.92 10.98 -27.84
CA SER A 106 -17.04 9.53 -28.08
C SER A 106 -16.43 9.18 -29.44
N PRO A 107 -15.66 8.06 -29.54
CA PRO A 107 -15.42 7.00 -28.56
C PRO A 107 -14.10 7.14 -27.77
N ASN A 108 -13.57 8.34 -27.59
CA ASN A 108 -12.29 8.57 -26.93
C ASN A 108 -12.29 8.03 -25.48
N PHE A 109 -11.34 7.14 -25.19
CA PHE A 109 -11.19 6.56 -23.85
C PHE A 109 -10.61 7.60 -22.87
N SER A 110 -11.18 7.71 -21.69
CA SER A 110 -10.64 8.50 -20.58
C SER A 110 -10.26 7.59 -19.42
N ALA A 111 -8.99 7.58 -19.07
CA ALA A 111 -8.50 6.87 -17.90
C ALA A 111 -9.12 7.42 -16.61
N ALA A 112 -9.25 8.74 -16.51
CA ALA A 112 -9.84 9.42 -15.35
C ALA A 112 -11.29 9.00 -15.08
N ARG A 113 -12.06 8.67 -16.11
CA ARG A 113 -13.45 8.19 -15.96
C ARG A 113 -13.53 6.70 -15.71
N ASN A 114 -12.69 5.90 -16.41
CA ASN A 114 -12.82 4.45 -16.40
C ASN A 114 -12.08 3.77 -15.26
N PHE A 115 -11.07 4.40 -14.67
CA PHE A 115 -10.24 3.79 -13.63
C PHE A 115 -10.63 4.17 -12.19
N GLN A 116 -11.70 4.92 -12.00
CA GLN A 116 -12.19 5.32 -10.67
C GLN A 116 -12.42 4.16 -9.72
N HIS A 117 -12.91 3.02 -10.21
CA HIS A 117 -13.22 1.85 -9.39
C HIS A 117 -12.06 0.85 -9.23
N ILE A 118 -10.94 1.08 -9.92
CA ILE A 118 -9.73 0.27 -9.84
C ILE A 118 -8.50 1.09 -9.42
N SER A 119 -8.74 2.22 -8.79
CA SER A 119 -7.70 3.08 -8.22
C SER A 119 -8.18 3.70 -6.92
N LYS A 120 -7.23 4.12 -6.09
CA LYS A 120 -7.49 4.85 -4.84
C LYS A 120 -7.94 6.29 -5.10
N TRP A 121 -7.39 6.88 -6.15
CA TRP A 121 -7.71 8.24 -6.60
C TRP A 121 -7.42 8.33 -8.09
N CYS A 122 -8.30 8.97 -8.83
CA CYS A 122 -8.22 9.05 -10.29
C CYS A 122 -8.76 10.39 -10.77
N GLU A 123 -7.89 11.18 -11.43
CA GLU A 123 -8.22 12.51 -11.93
C GLU A 123 -7.50 12.80 -13.26
N ALA A 124 -7.90 13.88 -13.93
CA ALA A 124 -7.22 14.39 -15.12
C ALA A 124 -6.65 15.78 -14.89
N VAL A 125 -5.50 16.05 -15.50
CA VAL A 125 -4.96 17.40 -15.58
C VAL A 125 -5.68 18.15 -16.70
N HIS A 126 -6.14 19.39 -16.43
CA HIS A 126 -6.85 20.19 -17.42
C HIS A 126 -6.05 21.39 -17.91
N ARG A 127 -4.97 21.76 -17.23
CA ARG A 127 -4.14 22.93 -17.54
C ARG A 127 -2.71 22.70 -17.06
N VAL A 128 -1.72 23.14 -17.82
CA VAL A 128 -0.30 22.95 -17.51
C VAL A 128 0.09 23.59 -16.16
N GLU A 129 -0.50 24.74 -15.81
CA GLU A 129 -0.23 25.42 -14.53
C GLU A 129 -0.71 24.63 -13.31
N ARG A 130 -1.63 23.69 -13.50
CA ARG A 130 -2.17 22.84 -12.43
C ARG A 130 -1.34 21.57 -12.18
N ILE A 131 -0.36 21.27 -13.03
CA ILE A 131 0.49 20.06 -12.87
C ILE A 131 1.11 19.98 -11.47
N PRO A 132 1.76 21.02 -10.91
CA PRO A 132 2.37 20.92 -9.58
C PRO A 132 1.35 20.56 -8.49
N GLN A 133 0.20 21.21 -8.48
CA GLN A 133 -0.86 20.94 -7.48
C GLN A 133 -1.44 19.53 -7.64
N MET A 134 -1.73 19.09 -8.86
CA MET A 134 -2.32 17.78 -9.12
C MET A 134 -1.33 16.66 -8.76
N MET A 135 -0.06 16.81 -9.11
CA MET A 135 1.01 15.87 -8.73
C MET A 135 1.21 15.85 -7.21
N GLN A 136 1.15 17.01 -6.54
CA GLN A 136 1.22 17.08 -5.07
C GLN A 136 0.07 16.31 -4.42
N ASN A 137 -1.14 16.46 -4.93
CA ASN A 137 -2.29 15.69 -4.46
C ASN A 137 -2.11 14.19 -4.74
N ALA A 138 -1.68 13.81 -5.94
CA ALA A 138 -1.43 12.41 -6.30
C ALA A 138 -0.43 11.75 -5.32
N PHE A 139 0.70 12.40 -5.02
CA PHE A 139 1.66 11.89 -4.04
C PHE A 139 1.15 11.90 -2.60
N ALA A 140 0.31 12.87 -2.23
CA ALA A 140 -0.36 12.85 -0.93
C ALA A 140 -1.30 11.63 -0.79
N GLN A 141 -2.05 11.30 -1.85
CA GLN A 141 -2.90 10.11 -1.89
C GLN A 141 -2.10 8.81 -1.83
N LEU A 142 -0.95 8.73 -2.52
CA LEU A 142 -0.08 7.56 -2.47
C LEU A 142 0.46 7.28 -1.07
N ARG A 143 0.80 8.32 -0.31
CA ARG A 143 1.52 8.22 0.96
C ARG A 143 0.62 8.02 2.17
N ASN A 144 -0.62 8.48 2.12
CA ASN A 144 -1.48 8.56 3.30
C ASN A 144 -2.64 7.55 3.24
N GLY A 145 -3.04 7.04 4.40
CA GLY A 145 -4.12 6.07 4.54
C GLY A 145 -3.80 4.71 3.92
N LYS A 146 -4.83 3.97 3.51
CA LYS A 146 -4.67 2.67 2.86
C LYS A 146 -3.90 2.83 1.54
N PRO A 147 -2.83 2.06 1.31
CA PRO A 147 -2.12 2.09 0.03
C PRO A 147 -3.01 1.67 -1.14
N GLY A 148 -2.65 2.12 -2.33
CA GLY A 148 -3.36 1.78 -3.56
C GLY A 148 -2.86 2.61 -4.74
N PRO A 149 -3.14 2.20 -5.98
CA PRO A 149 -2.72 2.93 -7.15
C PRO A 149 -3.45 4.26 -7.28
N VAL A 150 -2.73 5.26 -7.71
CA VAL A 150 -3.21 6.60 -7.99
C VAL A 150 -3.03 6.86 -9.49
N VAL A 151 -4.07 7.37 -10.13
CA VAL A 151 -4.07 7.66 -11.57
C VAL A 151 -4.21 9.17 -11.78
N LEU A 152 -3.32 9.73 -12.57
CA LEU A 152 -3.41 11.10 -13.04
C LEU A 152 -3.26 11.12 -14.54
N GLU A 153 -4.38 11.18 -15.25
CA GLU A 153 -4.42 11.29 -16.71
C GLU A 153 -3.91 12.66 -17.15
N VAL A 154 -2.95 12.66 -18.07
CA VAL A 154 -2.38 13.90 -18.59
C VAL A 154 -2.66 13.97 -20.08
N PRO A 155 -3.48 14.93 -20.55
CA PRO A 155 -3.69 15.16 -21.99
C PRO A 155 -2.38 15.37 -22.73
N HIS A 156 -2.26 14.77 -23.93
CA HIS A 156 -0.99 14.74 -24.66
C HIS A 156 -0.50 16.12 -25.08
N ASP A 157 -1.41 17.06 -25.37
CA ASP A 157 -1.08 18.44 -25.69
C ASP A 157 -0.44 19.19 -24.50
N LEU A 158 -0.77 18.82 -23.26
CA LEU A 158 -0.16 19.42 -22.08
C LEU A 158 1.30 19.04 -21.86
N TYR A 159 1.74 17.86 -22.39
CA TYR A 159 3.16 17.48 -22.30
C TYR A 159 4.07 18.39 -23.09
N THR A 160 3.61 18.87 -24.25
CA THR A 160 4.37 19.73 -25.15
C THR A 160 4.11 21.21 -24.93
N GLN A 161 3.05 21.57 -24.20
CA GLN A 161 2.70 22.94 -23.89
C GLN A 161 3.78 23.63 -23.06
N ASP A 162 4.14 24.85 -23.43
CA ASP A 162 5.06 25.67 -22.67
C ASP A 162 4.54 25.95 -21.25
N ALA A 163 5.42 25.77 -20.27
CA ALA A 163 5.18 25.95 -18.85
C ALA A 163 6.17 26.99 -18.29
N ASP A 164 5.68 27.86 -17.44
CA ASP A 164 6.53 28.78 -16.69
C ASP A 164 7.53 27.98 -15.83
N PRO A 165 8.85 28.21 -15.98
CA PRO A 165 9.85 27.54 -15.16
C PRO A 165 9.66 27.72 -13.65
N GLY A 166 9.04 28.81 -13.19
CA GLY A 166 8.74 29.07 -11.78
C GLY A 166 7.69 28.14 -11.19
N LEU A 167 6.91 27.42 -12.01
CA LEU A 167 5.90 26.47 -11.52
C LEU A 167 6.50 25.34 -10.69
N ILE A 168 7.72 24.91 -10.98
CA ILE A 168 8.38 23.85 -10.21
C ILE A 168 8.66 24.29 -8.76
N ASP A 169 8.81 25.59 -8.51
CA ASP A 169 9.06 26.12 -7.17
C ASP A 169 7.80 26.16 -6.30
N GLN A 170 6.63 26.02 -6.90
CA GLN A 170 5.37 25.85 -6.19
C GLN A 170 5.19 24.42 -5.65
N TYR A 171 5.92 23.45 -6.20
CA TYR A 171 5.82 22.06 -5.78
C TYR A 171 6.57 21.81 -4.45
N ARG A 172 5.88 21.18 -3.51
CA ARG A 172 6.46 20.74 -2.22
C ARG A 172 6.13 19.27 -1.99
N PRO A 173 7.15 18.38 -1.86
CA PRO A 173 6.93 16.99 -1.51
C PRO A 173 6.16 16.84 -0.21
N GLN A 174 5.13 16.02 -0.21
CA GLN A 174 4.33 15.77 0.98
C GLN A 174 4.96 14.64 1.81
N ARG A 175 4.98 14.81 3.12
CA ARG A 175 5.42 13.76 4.04
C ARG A 175 4.29 12.75 4.26
N ARG A 176 4.67 11.50 4.51
CA ARG A 176 3.73 10.50 4.98
C ARG A 176 3.29 10.84 6.40
N SER A 177 1.99 10.77 6.64
CA SER A 177 1.41 10.82 7.98
C SER A 177 1.37 9.41 8.56
N THR A 178 1.79 9.25 9.80
CA THR A 178 1.80 7.99 10.54
C THR A 178 1.06 8.15 11.87
N PRO A 179 -0.29 8.29 11.84
CA PRO A 179 -1.06 8.46 13.08
C PRO A 179 -0.96 7.21 13.95
N CYS A 180 -0.76 7.39 15.25
CA CYS A 180 -0.88 6.31 16.23
C CYS A 180 -2.36 6.07 16.53
N ALA A 181 -2.75 4.83 16.80
CA ALA A 181 -4.08 4.53 17.34
C ALA A 181 -4.29 5.17 18.70
N ASP A 182 -5.56 5.30 19.12
CA ASP A 182 -5.91 5.84 20.42
C ASP A 182 -5.28 5.02 21.57
N GLY A 183 -4.79 5.70 22.59
CA GLY A 183 -4.12 5.05 23.72
C GLY A 183 -5.03 4.09 24.48
N SER A 184 -6.32 4.38 24.59
CA SER A 184 -7.29 3.49 25.25
C SER A 184 -7.51 2.20 24.47
N ASP A 185 -7.48 2.25 23.13
CA ASP A 185 -7.59 1.06 22.28
C ASP A 185 -6.31 0.22 22.36
N ILE A 186 -5.13 0.86 22.45
CA ILE A 186 -3.85 0.17 22.66
C ILE A 186 -3.87 -0.56 24.00
N SER A 187 -4.28 0.11 25.09
CA SER A 187 -4.38 -0.51 26.41
C SER A 187 -5.36 -1.69 26.41
N LYS A 188 -6.49 -1.56 25.73
CA LYS A 188 -7.45 -2.65 25.54
C LYS A 188 -6.86 -3.84 24.78
N LEU A 189 -6.05 -3.58 23.73
CA LEU A 189 -5.33 -4.65 23.04
C LEU A 189 -4.38 -5.37 23.98
N VAL A 190 -3.57 -4.64 24.74
CA VAL A 190 -2.62 -5.21 25.70
C VAL A 190 -3.34 -6.03 26.77
N ASP A 191 -4.46 -5.52 27.34
CA ASP A 191 -5.30 -6.27 28.29
C ASP A 191 -5.74 -7.61 27.70
N ARG A 192 -6.22 -7.61 26.45
CA ARG A 192 -6.70 -8.82 25.77
C ARG A 192 -5.56 -9.81 25.46
N LEU A 193 -4.39 -9.31 25.06
CA LEU A 193 -3.21 -10.15 24.82
C LEU A 193 -2.75 -10.84 26.12
N LEU A 194 -2.78 -10.14 27.24
CA LEU A 194 -2.38 -10.69 28.56
C LEU A 194 -3.41 -11.68 29.13
N ALA A 195 -4.70 -11.44 28.91
CA ALA A 195 -5.79 -12.28 29.41
C ALA A 195 -6.02 -13.54 28.57
N ALA A 196 -5.69 -13.53 27.27
CA ALA A 196 -5.92 -14.66 26.39
C ALA A 196 -5.07 -15.88 26.76
N SER A 197 -5.67 -17.06 26.68
CA SER A 197 -5.00 -18.34 26.93
C SER A 197 -4.24 -18.86 25.72
N ALA A 198 -4.76 -18.61 24.51
CA ALA A 198 -4.20 -19.07 23.24
C ALA A 198 -4.29 -17.98 22.15
N PRO A 199 -3.63 -16.82 22.33
CA PRO A 199 -3.64 -15.76 21.34
C PRO A 199 -2.81 -16.14 20.10
N VAL A 200 -3.24 -15.65 18.92
CA VAL A 200 -2.52 -15.79 17.65
C VAL A 200 -2.51 -14.45 16.91
N ILE A 201 -1.37 -14.06 16.38
CA ILE A 201 -1.23 -12.89 15.50
C ILE A 201 -1.32 -13.32 14.04
N ILE A 202 -2.11 -12.58 13.25
CA ILE A 202 -2.11 -12.65 11.80
C ILE A 202 -1.52 -11.35 11.25
N ALA A 203 -0.29 -11.43 10.73
CA ALA A 203 0.46 -10.29 10.22
C ALA A 203 0.27 -10.14 8.71
N GLY A 204 -0.19 -8.97 8.29
CA GLY A 204 -0.45 -8.66 6.89
C GLY A 204 0.57 -7.71 6.26
N GLN A 205 0.32 -7.39 5.00
CA GLN A 205 1.16 -6.50 4.17
C GLN A 205 1.33 -5.10 4.79
N GLY A 206 0.37 -4.63 5.59
CA GLY A 206 0.46 -3.35 6.28
C GLY A 206 1.67 -3.23 7.19
N ILE A 207 2.16 -4.33 7.74
CA ILE A 207 3.39 -4.36 8.53
C ILE A 207 4.61 -4.01 7.67
N LEU A 208 4.70 -4.57 6.45
CA LEU A 208 5.77 -4.26 5.49
C LEU A 208 5.73 -2.79 5.08
N TYR A 209 4.55 -2.29 4.71
CA TYR A 209 4.38 -0.91 4.27
C TYR A 209 4.59 0.11 5.39
N ALA A 210 4.30 -0.25 6.63
CA ALA A 210 4.61 0.58 7.79
C ALA A 210 6.09 0.52 8.19
N GLY A 211 6.86 -0.49 7.73
CA GLY A 211 8.21 -0.79 8.21
C GLY A 211 8.20 -1.18 9.70
N ALA A 212 7.21 -1.98 10.11
CA ALA A 212 6.91 -2.32 11.51
C ALA A 212 7.31 -3.77 11.90
N ALA A 213 8.22 -4.39 11.14
CA ALA A 213 8.63 -5.77 11.37
C ALA A 213 9.34 -5.97 12.73
N ASP A 214 10.16 -5.00 13.13
CA ASP A 214 10.88 -5.03 14.41
C ASP A 214 9.91 -4.90 15.59
N GLU A 215 8.95 -3.96 15.50
CA GLU A 215 7.93 -3.76 16.54
C GLU A 215 7.01 -4.98 16.65
N LEU A 216 6.66 -5.63 15.52
CA LEU A 216 5.91 -6.88 15.52
C LEU A 216 6.69 -8.00 16.20
N THR A 217 7.98 -8.12 15.92
CA THR A 217 8.84 -9.15 16.50
C THR A 217 8.95 -8.95 18.01
N GLN A 218 9.20 -7.73 18.47
CA GLN A 218 9.25 -7.38 19.90
C GLN A 218 7.93 -7.67 20.62
N LEU A 219 6.80 -7.31 19.99
CA LEU A 219 5.47 -7.61 20.56
C LEU A 219 5.26 -9.13 20.72
N ALA A 220 5.58 -9.90 19.69
CA ALA A 220 5.43 -11.35 19.70
C ALA A 220 6.32 -12.01 20.74
N GLU A 221 7.58 -11.59 20.86
CA GLU A 221 8.53 -12.10 21.86
C GLU A 221 8.12 -11.77 23.28
N LEU A 222 7.76 -10.51 23.58
CA LEU A 222 7.33 -10.09 24.91
C LEU A 222 6.07 -10.84 25.37
N ALA A 223 5.10 -10.97 24.49
CA ALA A 223 3.84 -11.64 24.80
C ALA A 223 3.88 -13.16 24.58
N GLN A 224 4.97 -13.72 24.01
CA GLN A 224 5.12 -15.12 23.62
C GLN A 224 3.95 -15.63 22.75
N ILE A 225 3.61 -14.84 21.72
CA ILE A 225 2.47 -15.10 20.84
C ILE A 225 2.95 -15.56 19.46
N PRO A 226 2.45 -16.70 18.96
CA PRO A 226 2.80 -17.18 17.63
C PRO A 226 2.23 -16.28 16.53
N VAL A 227 3.00 -16.15 15.43
CA VAL A 227 2.71 -15.27 14.30
C VAL A 227 2.48 -16.07 13.04
N ILE A 228 1.40 -15.77 12.34
CA ILE A 228 1.05 -16.28 11.02
C ILE A 228 1.12 -15.11 10.05
N SER A 229 1.87 -15.21 8.96
CA SER A 229 1.84 -14.21 7.89
C SER A 229 0.71 -14.48 6.90
N THR A 230 0.12 -13.42 6.33
CA THR A 230 -0.72 -13.56 5.13
C THR A 230 0.16 -13.75 3.88
N LEU A 231 -0.43 -14.14 2.74
CA LEU A 231 0.32 -14.27 1.48
C LEU A 231 1.05 -12.96 1.12
N ASN A 232 0.35 -11.83 1.13
CA ASN A 232 0.94 -10.52 0.84
C ASN A 232 1.78 -9.96 2.00
N GLY A 233 1.66 -10.53 3.19
CA GLY A 233 2.47 -10.19 4.38
C GLY A 233 3.71 -11.06 4.54
N LYS A 234 3.95 -12.03 3.66
CA LYS A 234 5.14 -12.90 3.73
C LYS A 234 6.43 -12.06 3.78
N GLY A 235 7.29 -12.37 4.77
CA GLY A 235 8.50 -11.59 5.06
C GLY A 235 8.32 -10.46 6.09
N CYS A 236 7.10 -10.20 6.60
CA CYS A 236 6.89 -9.22 7.67
C CYS A 236 7.29 -9.73 9.07
N PHE A 237 7.53 -11.01 9.20
CA PHE A 237 8.03 -11.69 10.40
C PHE A 237 9.08 -12.73 9.98
N PRO A 238 10.21 -12.88 10.70
CA PRO A 238 11.24 -13.85 10.33
C PRO A 238 10.70 -15.28 10.33
N GLU A 239 10.78 -15.97 9.19
CA GLU A 239 10.21 -17.31 9.05
C GLU A 239 10.98 -18.41 9.87
N ASN A 240 12.23 -18.15 10.21
CA ASN A 240 13.06 -19.01 11.06
C ASN A 240 12.91 -18.70 12.56
N HIS A 241 12.04 -17.77 12.93
CA HIS A 241 11.80 -17.42 14.33
C HIS A 241 10.99 -18.53 15.03
N PRO A 242 11.27 -18.90 16.31
CA PRO A 242 10.54 -19.94 17.04
C PRO A 242 9.02 -19.70 17.14
N LEU A 243 8.58 -18.44 17.13
CA LEU A 243 7.16 -18.07 17.14
C LEU A 243 6.54 -18.00 15.74
N SER A 244 7.28 -18.27 14.67
CA SER A 244 6.73 -18.28 13.31
C SER A 244 5.98 -19.57 13.04
N LEU A 245 4.70 -19.48 12.70
CA LEU A 245 3.89 -20.61 12.24
C LEU A 245 3.89 -20.73 10.70
N GLY A 246 4.50 -19.76 9.99
CA GLY A 246 4.52 -19.71 8.54
C GLY A 246 3.35 -18.91 7.96
N CYS A 247 2.95 -19.24 6.72
CA CYS A 247 2.01 -18.45 5.94
C CYS A 247 0.62 -19.10 5.87
N ALA A 248 -0.44 -18.28 6.03
CA ALA A 248 -1.83 -18.72 5.83
C ALA A 248 -2.24 -18.57 4.37
N GLY A 249 -2.17 -19.67 3.63
CA GLY A 249 -2.69 -19.79 2.26
C GLY A 249 -3.60 -21.02 2.13
N LEU A 250 -3.89 -21.47 0.92
CA LEU A 250 -4.56 -22.76 0.69
C LEU A 250 -3.66 -23.92 1.13
N SER A 251 -2.38 -23.88 0.72
CA SER A 251 -1.35 -24.76 1.24
C SER A 251 -0.74 -24.09 2.47
N ARG A 252 -1.02 -24.64 3.64
CA ARG A 252 -0.58 -24.08 4.91
C ARG A 252 0.01 -25.18 5.81
N PRO A 253 1.01 -24.86 6.64
CA PRO A 253 1.55 -25.80 7.61
C PRO A 253 0.47 -26.27 8.61
N ASP A 254 0.58 -27.53 9.07
CA ASP A 254 -0.34 -28.08 10.08
C ASP A 254 -0.35 -27.23 11.36
N GLY A 255 0.79 -26.65 11.75
CA GLY A 255 0.89 -25.74 12.87
C GLY A 255 -0.08 -24.54 12.77
N VAL A 256 -0.21 -23.93 11.57
CA VAL A 256 -1.18 -22.85 11.34
C VAL A 256 -2.61 -23.30 11.65
N VAL A 257 -2.98 -24.50 11.19
CA VAL A 257 -4.33 -25.07 11.42
C VAL A 257 -4.57 -25.33 12.90
N GLN A 258 -3.61 -25.96 13.57
CA GLN A 258 -3.73 -26.34 14.99
C GLN A 258 -3.84 -25.12 15.89
N PHE A 259 -2.98 -24.11 15.69
CA PHE A 259 -3.01 -22.90 16.50
C PHE A 259 -4.26 -22.06 16.23
N LEU A 260 -4.67 -21.90 14.99
CA LEU A 260 -5.94 -21.20 14.67
C LEU A 260 -7.16 -21.91 15.26
N ASN A 261 -7.19 -23.23 15.29
CA ASN A 261 -8.32 -23.96 15.86
C ASN A 261 -8.41 -23.84 17.39
N LYS A 262 -7.28 -23.68 18.06
CA LYS A 262 -7.20 -23.49 19.53
C LYS A 262 -7.30 -22.05 19.97
N ALA A 263 -7.11 -21.08 19.04
CA ALA A 263 -7.05 -19.67 19.40
C ALA A 263 -8.36 -19.17 20.02
N ASP A 264 -8.27 -18.51 21.18
CA ASP A 264 -9.34 -17.76 21.83
C ASP A 264 -9.32 -16.28 21.43
N LEU A 265 -8.16 -15.75 21.01
CA LEU A 265 -7.95 -14.40 20.48
C LEU A 265 -7.16 -14.45 19.18
N VAL A 266 -7.69 -13.84 18.15
CA VAL A 266 -7.02 -13.64 16.85
C VAL A 266 -6.80 -12.15 16.62
N VAL A 267 -5.54 -11.73 16.51
CA VAL A 267 -5.17 -10.33 16.33
C VAL A 267 -4.63 -10.12 14.93
N GLY A 268 -5.38 -9.42 14.09
CA GLY A 268 -4.92 -9.01 12.76
C GLY A 268 -4.13 -7.71 12.83
N LEU A 269 -2.86 -7.76 12.45
CA LEU A 269 -1.98 -6.59 12.42
C LEU A 269 -1.62 -6.26 10.98
N GLY A 270 -2.09 -5.10 10.50
CA GLY A 270 -1.85 -4.66 9.12
C GLY A 270 -2.47 -5.59 8.07
N THR A 271 -3.55 -6.26 8.40
CA THR A 271 -4.35 -7.11 7.48
C THR A 271 -5.79 -6.62 7.42
N SER A 272 -6.38 -6.68 6.23
CA SER A 272 -7.78 -6.32 6.00
C SER A 272 -8.77 -7.43 6.36
N PHE A 273 -8.30 -8.63 6.73
CA PHE A 273 -9.12 -9.82 6.88
C PHE A 273 -10.03 -10.14 5.68
N THR A 274 -9.63 -9.73 4.49
CA THR A 274 -10.39 -10.03 3.26
C THR A 274 -10.38 -11.53 2.99
N ARG A 275 -11.55 -12.11 2.75
CA ARG A 275 -11.66 -13.49 2.25
C ARG A 275 -11.23 -13.54 0.78
N SER A 276 -10.57 -14.62 0.42
CA SER A 276 -10.10 -14.87 -0.93
C SER A 276 -10.20 -16.36 -1.23
N GLU A 277 -10.34 -16.71 -2.50
CA GLU A 277 -10.28 -18.09 -2.98
C GLU A 277 -8.92 -18.74 -2.70
N TYR A 278 -7.88 -17.94 -2.51
CA TYR A 278 -6.51 -18.39 -2.26
C TYR A 278 -6.16 -18.56 -0.78
N ILE A 279 -7.13 -18.32 0.12
CA ILE A 279 -6.93 -18.37 1.57
C ILE A 279 -8.02 -19.23 2.20
N THR A 280 -7.61 -20.22 3.00
CA THR A 280 -8.60 -20.95 3.80
C THR A 280 -9.20 -20.03 4.84
N PRO A 281 -10.54 -19.96 4.93
CA PRO A 281 -11.21 -19.11 5.91
C PRO A 281 -10.77 -19.43 7.34
N PHE A 282 -10.58 -18.38 8.14
CA PHE A 282 -10.32 -18.52 9.57
C PHE A 282 -11.59 -18.95 10.31
N PRO A 283 -11.48 -19.75 11.39
CA PRO A 283 -12.63 -20.11 12.21
C PRO A 283 -13.27 -18.88 12.85
N ARG A 284 -14.60 -18.79 12.89
CA ARG A 284 -15.34 -17.61 13.38
C ARG A 284 -15.91 -17.74 14.78
N ALA A 285 -16.39 -18.92 15.14
CA ALA A 285 -17.10 -19.14 16.40
C ALA A 285 -16.15 -19.33 17.58
N GLY A 286 -16.56 -18.84 18.77
CA GLY A 286 -15.91 -19.13 20.03
C GLY A 286 -14.59 -18.39 20.29
N ARG A 287 -14.35 -17.25 19.60
CA ARG A 287 -13.12 -16.48 19.74
C ARG A 287 -13.34 -14.99 19.53
N THR A 288 -12.44 -14.18 20.07
CA THR A 288 -12.39 -12.73 19.88
C THR A 288 -11.50 -12.38 18.70
N TYR A 289 -11.93 -11.43 17.86
CA TYR A 289 -11.15 -10.84 16.78
C TYR A 289 -10.82 -9.39 17.10
N ALA A 290 -9.52 -9.06 17.05
CA ALA A 290 -9.01 -7.70 17.11
C ALA A 290 -8.32 -7.34 15.78
N GLN A 291 -8.38 -6.07 15.37
CA GLN A 291 -7.78 -5.62 14.11
C GLN A 291 -7.08 -4.29 14.28
N LEU A 292 -5.80 -4.23 13.84
CA LEU A 292 -5.08 -2.97 13.61
C LEU A 292 -5.03 -2.71 12.11
N THR A 293 -5.61 -1.60 11.70
CA THR A 293 -5.61 -1.12 10.30
C THR A 293 -5.46 0.39 10.25
N ASN A 294 -5.01 0.92 9.11
CA ASN A 294 -4.95 2.36 8.86
C ASN A 294 -6.15 2.88 8.05
N TRP A 295 -7.22 2.06 7.90
CA TRP A 295 -8.42 2.42 7.14
C TRP A 295 -9.68 1.78 7.72
N GLU A 296 -10.65 2.60 8.09
CA GLU A 296 -11.90 2.17 8.72
C GLU A 296 -12.72 1.20 7.84
N GLY A 297 -12.65 1.34 6.51
CA GLY A 297 -13.38 0.48 5.58
C GLY A 297 -12.93 -0.99 5.54
N ASP A 298 -11.83 -1.35 6.24
CA ASP A 298 -11.42 -2.74 6.41
C ASP A 298 -12.06 -3.39 7.65
N ILE A 299 -12.69 -2.61 8.55
CA ILE A 299 -13.26 -3.14 9.79
C ILE A 299 -14.56 -3.89 9.48
N ALA A 300 -14.66 -5.10 10.03
CA ALA A 300 -15.85 -5.96 9.92
C ALA A 300 -16.29 -6.23 8.47
N LYS A 301 -15.39 -6.09 7.50
CA LYS A 301 -15.70 -6.29 6.09
C LYS A 301 -16.09 -7.74 5.76
N ASP A 302 -15.30 -8.70 6.23
CA ASP A 302 -15.48 -10.14 5.97
C ASP A 302 -15.53 -11.00 7.24
N TYR A 303 -15.00 -10.46 8.35
CA TYR A 303 -15.00 -11.13 9.66
C TYR A 303 -15.62 -10.21 10.70
N PRO A 304 -16.31 -10.77 11.71
CA PRO A 304 -16.74 -9.99 12.86
C PRO A 304 -15.49 -9.53 13.62
N ILE A 305 -15.37 -8.23 13.86
CA ILE A 305 -14.30 -7.63 14.63
C ILE A 305 -14.88 -7.12 15.94
N ASP A 306 -14.42 -7.66 17.06
CA ASP A 306 -14.91 -7.29 18.39
C ASP A 306 -14.36 -5.91 18.82
N PHE A 307 -13.14 -5.59 18.41
CA PHE A 307 -12.58 -4.24 18.55
C PHE A 307 -11.49 -3.96 17.52
N ALA A 308 -11.36 -2.71 17.12
CA ALA A 308 -10.39 -2.27 16.12
C ALA A 308 -9.55 -1.11 16.65
N LEU A 309 -8.29 -1.08 16.20
CA LEU A 309 -7.37 0.04 16.35
C LEU A 309 -7.18 0.69 14.99
N ILE A 310 -7.40 2.00 14.90
CA ILE A 310 -7.18 2.76 13.66
C ILE A 310 -5.89 3.55 13.80
N GLY A 311 -4.88 3.18 13.01
CA GLY A 311 -3.58 3.83 13.03
C GLY A 311 -2.55 3.17 12.14
N ASP A 312 -1.41 3.84 11.97
CA ASP A 312 -0.24 3.24 11.33
C ASP A 312 0.35 2.16 12.25
N ALA A 313 0.74 1.04 11.66
CA ALA A 313 1.18 -0.11 12.43
C ALA A 313 2.45 0.18 13.26
N LYS A 314 3.41 0.94 12.70
CA LYS A 314 4.69 1.17 13.40
C LYS A 314 4.53 1.92 14.71
N PRO A 315 3.99 3.15 14.76
CA PRO A 315 3.84 3.87 16.03
C PRO A 315 2.87 3.17 16.99
N THR A 316 1.83 2.50 16.47
CA THR A 316 0.86 1.80 17.32
C THR A 316 1.48 0.57 17.99
N LEU A 317 2.24 -0.24 17.25
CA LEU A 317 2.93 -1.39 17.83
C LEU A 317 4.05 -0.96 18.77
N ALA A 318 4.79 0.11 18.45
CA ALA A 318 5.79 0.66 19.37
C ALA A 318 5.16 1.08 20.73
N ALA A 319 3.98 1.71 20.68
CA ALA A 319 3.25 2.07 21.90
C ALA A 319 2.75 0.84 22.68
N ALA A 320 2.23 -0.18 21.98
CA ALA A 320 1.80 -1.44 22.59
C ALA A 320 2.98 -2.20 23.23
N VAL A 321 4.14 -2.24 22.56
CA VAL A 321 5.38 -2.84 23.09
C VAL A 321 5.81 -2.11 24.37
N LYS A 322 5.81 -0.77 24.35
CA LYS A 322 6.15 0.02 25.55
C LYS A 322 5.23 -0.33 26.73
N GLU A 323 3.93 -0.37 26.51
CA GLU A 323 2.95 -0.70 27.56
C GLU A 323 3.12 -2.15 28.06
N LEU A 324 3.39 -3.11 27.16
CA LEU A 324 3.71 -4.48 27.54
C LEU A 324 4.96 -4.56 28.42
N CYS A 325 6.03 -3.83 28.08
CA CYS A 325 7.24 -3.77 28.90
C CYS A 325 6.95 -3.22 30.30
N GLU A 326 6.12 -2.19 30.42
CA GLU A 326 5.74 -1.61 31.70
C GLU A 326 4.94 -2.60 32.59
N ARG A 327 4.10 -3.42 31.97
CA ARG A 327 3.24 -4.40 32.69
C ARG A 327 3.95 -5.73 32.99
N LEU A 328 4.82 -6.22 32.14
CA LEU A 328 5.46 -7.55 32.25
C LEU A 328 6.92 -7.48 32.69
N GLY A 329 7.55 -6.31 32.63
CA GLY A 329 8.99 -6.17 32.68
C GLY A 329 9.69 -6.79 31.46
N THR A 330 11.02 -6.85 31.48
CA THR A 330 11.83 -7.34 30.35
C THR A 330 11.82 -8.87 30.18
N SER A 331 11.27 -9.60 31.15
CA SER A 331 11.23 -11.08 31.12
C SER A 331 10.17 -11.66 30.16
N GLY A 332 9.21 -10.82 29.72
CA GLY A 332 8.12 -11.23 28.85
C GLY A 332 7.11 -12.18 29.51
N ARG A 333 6.07 -12.57 28.77
CA ARG A 333 5.09 -13.56 29.19
C ARG A 333 5.68 -14.97 29.08
N ARG A 334 5.67 -15.72 30.17
CA ARG A 334 5.99 -17.16 30.10
C ARG A 334 4.87 -17.87 29.33
N GLY A 335 5.22 -18.55 28.23
CA GLY A 335 4.29 -19.41 27.54
C GLY A 335 3.78 -20.51 28.47
N ASN A 336 2.50 -20.83 28.42
CA ASN A 336 1.99 -22.06 29.01
C ASN A 336 2.63 -23.21 28.22
N SER A 337 3.56 -23.94 28.84
CA SER A 337 4.20 -25.14 28.33
C SER A 337 3.18 -26.25 28.11
#